data_a5c94f33e77024be7a85a34b1dda9974
#
_entry.id   a5c94f33e77024be7a85a34b1dda9974
#
_cell.length_a   1.000
_cell.length_b   1.000
_cell.length_c   1.000
_cell.angle_alpha   90.00
_cell.angle_beta   90.00
_cell.angle_gamma   90.00
#
_symmetry.space_group_name_H-M   'P 1'
#
loop_
_entity.id
_entity.type
_entity.pdbx_description
1 polymer ?
#
loop_
_entity_poly.entity_id
_entity_poly.type
_entity_poly.pdbx_seq_one_letter_code
_entity_poly.pdbx_strand_id
1 'polypeptide(L)'
;MNQFLEEQYKNLGISREVYEFGEKIEESLKERFAEIDARAEYNQMKVIKAMQENRVSAECFNMSSGYGYNDLGRDTLEKVYASCFKGEDALVRPQTVSYTHLRAHETDQYL
;
A
#
# COMPACT_ATOMS: atom_id res chain seq x y z
N MET A 1 -12.44 5.93 -30.93
CA MET A 1 -11.10 6.32 -30.46
C MET A 1 -10.73 7.69 -31.02
N ASN A 2 -10.12 8.54 -30.18
CA ASN A 2 -9.64 9.84 -30.59
C ASN A 2 -8.54 9.66 -31.67
N GLN A 3 -8.65 10.38 -32.77
CA GLN A 3 -7.69 10.31 -33.88
C GLN A 3 -6.26 10.60 -33.43
N PHE A 4 -6.09 11.46 -32.45
CA PHE A 4 -4.80 11.80 -31.86
C PHE A 4 -4.15 10.60 -31.18
N LEU A 5 -4.94 9.87 -30.39
CA LEU A 5 -4.46 8.66 -29.71
C LEU A 5 -4.16 7.53 -30.70
N GLU A 6 -4.98 7.39 -31.72
CA GLU A 6 -4.78 6.37 -32.74
C GLU A 6 -3.42 6.51 -33.40
N GLU A 7 -3.05 7.74 -33.74
CA GLU A 7 -1.75 8.04 -34.36
C GLU A 7 -0.60 7.70 -33.41
N GLN A 8 -0.73 8.03 -32.12
CA GLN A 8 0.29 7.73 -31.13
C GLN A 8 0.50 6.23 -30.94
N TYR A 9 -0.57 5.47 -30.85
CA TYR A 9 -0.47 4.01 -30.75
C TYR A 9 0.18 3.42 -32.01
N LYS A 10 -0.18 3.94 -33.17
CA LYS A 10 0.41 3.50 -34.42
C LYS A 10 1.91 3.77 -34.45
N ASN A 11 2.33 4.94 -33.95
CA ASN A 11 3.75 5.30 -33.87
C ASN A 11 4.53 4.35 -32.94
N LEU A 12 3.85 3.77 -31.96
CA LEU A 12 4.44 2.77 -31.05
C LEU A 12 4.39 1.35 -31.62
N GLY A 13 3.89 1.18 -32.84
CA GLY A 13 3.79 -0.13 -33.46
C GLY A 13 2.56 -0.94 -33.01
N ILE A 14 1.59 -0.30 -32.39
CA ILE A 14 0.36 -0.93 -31.93
C ILE A 14 -0.72 -0.77 -32.98
N SER A 15 -1.21 -1.88 -33.52
CA SER A 15 -2.26 -1.83 -34.54
C SER A 15 -3.61 -1.49 -33.91
N ARG A 16 -4.53 -0.99 -34.75
CA ARG A 16 -5.89 -0.69 -34.31
C ARG A 16 -6.61 -1.94 -33.79
N GLU A 17 -6.36 -3.09 -34.42
CA GLU A 17 -6.96 -4.35 -34.00
C GLU A 17 -6.55 -4.75 -32.61
N VAL A 18 -5.26 -4.60 -32.29
CA VAL A 18 -4.73 -4.88 -30.94
C VAL A 18 -5.32 -3.90 -29.93
N TYR A 19 -5.39 -2.64 -30.27
CA TYR A 19 -5.99 -1.62 -29.40
C TYR A 19 -7.45 -1.96 -29.07
N GLU A 20 -8.23 -2.24 -30.12
CA GLU A 20 -9.66 -2.55 -29.93
C GLU A 20 -9.86 -3.83 -29.12
N PHE A 21 -9.00 -4.82 -29.30
CA PHE A 21 -9.01 -6.04 -28.51
C PHE A 21 -8.76 -5.73 -27.02
N GLY A 22 -7.77 -4.90 -26.73
CA GLY A 22 -7.47 -4.44 -25.38
C GLY A 22 -8.64 -3.71 -24.73
N GLU A 23 -9.27 -2.81 -25.51
CA GLU A 23 -10.45 -2.07 -25.02
C GLU A 23 -11.61 -2.98 -24.66
N LYS A 24 -11.84 -4.03 -25.45
CA LYS A 24 -12.88 -5.02 -25.14
C LYS A 24 -12.60 -5.77 -23.85
N ILE A 25 -11.35 -6.14 -23.64
CA ILE A 25 -10.95 -6.82 -22.42
C ILE A 25 -11.14 -5.91 -21.21
N GLU A 26 -10.72 -4.65 -21.30
CA GLU A 26 -10.90 -3.67 -20.22
C GLU A 26 -12.38 -3.49 -19.89
N GLU A 27 -13.22 -3.36 -20.91
CA GLU A 27 -14.65 -3.21 -20.70
C GLU A 27 -15.25 -4.44 -20.00
N SER A 28 -14.80 -5.64 -20.34
CA SER A 28 -15.25 -6.86 -19.69
C SER A 28 -14.83 -6.96 -18.23
N LEU A 29 -13.77 -6.25 -17.84
CA LEU A 29 -13.24 -6.26 -16.49
C LEU A 29 -13.69 -5.05 -15.65
N LYS A 30 -14.49 -4.18 -16.22
CA LYS A 30 -14.90 -2.92 -15.60
C LYS A 30 -15.53 -3.10 -14.22
N GLU A 31 -16.42 -4.07 -14.08
CA GLU A 31 -17.05 -4.37 -12.79
C GLU A 31 -16.02 -4.84 -11.76
N ARG A 32 -15.12 -5.70 -12.20
CA ARG A 32 -14.05 -6.21 -11.32
C ARG A 32 -13.13 -5.08 -10.86
N PHE A 33 -12.77 -4.19 -11.77
CA PHE A 33 -11.93 -3.03 -11.42
C PHE A 33 -12.65 -2.12 -10.44
N ALA A 34 -13.96 -1.91 -10.61
CA ALA A 34 -14.74 -1.11 -9.69
C ALA A 34 -14.74 -1.70 -8.27
N GLU A 35 -14.82 -3.03 -8.15
CA GLU A 35 -14.73 -3.71 -6.86
C GLU A 35 -13.36 -3.51 -6.21
N ILE A 36 -12.31 -3.61 -7.00
CA ILE A 36 -10.93 -3.41 -6.53
C ILE A 36 -10.75 -1.97 -6.07
N ASP A 37 -11.23 -1.01 -6.85
CA ASP A 37 -11.14 0.42 -6.53
C ASP A 37 -11.88 0.74 -5.22
N ALA A 38 -13.07 0.18 -5.04
CA ALA A 38 -13.84 0.39 -3.82
C ALA A 38 -13.13 -0.16 -2.59
N ARG A 39 -12.51 -1.32 -2.73
CA ARG A 39 -11.73 -1.93 -1.65
C ARG A 39 -10.48 -1.12 -1.34
N ALA A 40 -9.79 -0.64 -2.38
CA ALA A 40 -8.62 0.19 -2.23
C ALA A 40 -8.97 1.50 -1.51
N GLU A 41 -10.07 2.13 -1.88
CA GLU A 41 -10.54 3.35 -1.23
C GLU A 41 -10.87 3.12 0.25
N TYR A 42 -11.56 2.04 0.56
CA TYR A 42 -11.86 1.67 1.93
C TYR A 42 -10.59 1.52 2.76
N ASN A 43 -9.62 0.80 2.25
CA ASN A 43 -8.35 0.59 2.95
C ASN A 43 -7.56 1.88 3.08
N GLN A 44 -7.58 2.74 2.06
CA GLN A 44 -6.92 4.04 2.10
C GLN A 44 -7.50 4.92 3.20
N MET A 45 -8.83 4.97 3.32
CA MET A 45 -9.49 5.74 4.37
C MET A 45 -9.12 5.22 5.76
N LYS A 46 -9.00 3.92 5.91
CA LYS A 46 -8.59 3.31 7.17
C LYS A 46 -7.17 3.74 7.56
N VAL A 47 -6.25 3.78 6.60
CA VAL A 47 -4.88 4.22 6.83
C VAL A 47 -4.83 5.71 7.18
N ILE A 48 -5.56 6.53 6.42
CA ILE A 48 -5.63 7.99 6.67
C ILE A 48 -6.14 8.24 8.09
N LYS A 49 -7.19 7.55 8.48
CA LYS A 49 -7.75 7.69 9.83
C LYS A 49 -6.72 7.33 10.90
N ALA A 50 -6.01 6.23 10.72
CA ALA A 50 -4.97 5.81 11.65
C ALA A 50 -3.84 6.85 11.75
N MET A 51 -3.46 7.43 10.62
CA MET A 51 -2.45 8.48 10.59
C MET A 51 -2.90 9.75 11.32
N GLN A 52 -4.17 10.12 11.15
CA GLN A 52 -4.74 11.29 11.86
C GLN A 52 -4.82 11.03 13.37
N GLU A 53 -5.29 9.87 13.77
CA GLU A 53 -5.41 9.51 15.18
C GLU A 53 -4.06 9.50 15.90
N ASN A 54 -3.00 9.12 15.20
CA ASN A 54 -1.65 9.06 15.75
C ASN A 54 -0.82 10.31 15.44
N ARG A 55 -1.47 11.35 14.91
CA ARG A 55 -0.87 12.66 14.67
C ARG A 55 0.41 12.61 13.85
N VAL A 56 0.36 11.90 12.74
CA VAL A 56 1.49 11.87 11.79
C VAL A 56 1.74 13.30 11.28
N SER A 57 2.97 13.75 11.38
CA SER A 57 3.37 15.10 10.97
C SER A 57 4.69 15.06 10.20
N ALA A 58 5.11 16.20 9.68
CA ALA A 58 6.39 16.31 8.98
C ALA A 58 7.58 15.90 9.84
N GLU A 59 7.50 16.09 11.15
CA GLU A 59 8.56 15.68 12.08
C GLU A 59 8.81 14.19 12.06
N CYS A 60 7.77 13.40 11.77
CA CYS A 60 7.90 11.93 11.69
C CYS A 60 8.81 11.48 10.55
N PHE A 61 9.05 12.34 9.58
CA PHE A 61 9.88 12.03 8.41
C PHE A 61 11.30 12.58 8.52
N ASN A 62 11.69 13.07 9.71
CA ASN A 62 13.06 13.51 9.93
C ASN A 62 14.03 12.34 9.85
N MET A 63 15.25 12.63 9.46
CA MET A 63 16.28 11.61 9.29
C MET A 63 16.54 10.87 10.60
N SER A 64 16.57 9.54 10.52
CA SER A 64 16.73 8.66 11.68
C SER A 64 17.32 7.33 11.23
N SER A 65 18.00 6.64 12.14
CA SER A 65 18.50 5.30 11.88
C SER A 65 17.38 4.24 11.94
N GLY A 66 16.30 4.57 12.62
CA GLY A 66 15.21 3.62 12.87
C GLY A 66 15.46 2.69 14.05
N TYR A 67 16.62 2.78 14.69
CA TYR A 67 17.01 1.90 15.79
C TYR A 67 17.26 2.62 17.12
N GLY A 68 17.27 3.95 17.12
CA GLY A 68 17.50 4.74 18.32
C GLY A 68 16.29 4.73 19.27
N TYR A 69 16.53 5.13 20.51
CA TYR A 69 15.47 5.33 21.49
C TYR A 69 14.76 6.67 21.21
N ASN A 70 13.45 6.72 21.49
CA ASN A 70 12.63 7.91 21.32
C ASN A 70 12.64 8.45 19.88
N ASP A 71 12.66 7.54 18.92
CA ASP A 71 12.55 7.87 17.51
C ASP A 71 11.07 8.14 17.22
N LEU A 72 10.72 9.42 17.05
CA LEU A 72 9.33 9.84 16.84
C LEU A 72 8.71 9.18 15.61
N GLY A 73 9.44 9.16 14.49
CA GLY A 73 8.95 8.56 13.25
C GLY A 73 8.66 7.08 13.40
N ARG A 74 9.61 6.34 13.95
CA ARG A 74 9.46 4.90 14.18
C ARG A 74 8.29 4.61 15.13
N ASP A 75 8.26 5.30 16.26
CA ASP A 75 7.23 5.06 17.28
C ASP A 75 5.85 5.38 16.74
N THR A 76 5.71 6.48 15.99
CA THR A 76 4.46 6.85 15.36
C THR A 76 4.04 5.84 14.28
N LEU A 77 4.99 5.38 13.48
CA LEU A 77 4.73 4.36 12.45
C LEU A 77 4.20 3.08 13.05
N GLU A 78 4.80 2.63 14.15
CA GLU A 78 4.35 1.43 14.86
C GLU A 78 2.91 1.60 15.38
N LYS A 79 2.58 2.77 15.90
CA LYS A 79 1.22 3.07 16.36
C LYS A 79 0.21 3.08 15.20
N VAL A 80 0.60 3.62 14.05
CA VAL A 80 -0.25 3.63 12.85
C VAL A 80 -0.53 2.18 12.40
N TYR A 81 0.49 1.34 12.36
CA TYR A 81 0.31 -0.07 12.01
C TYR A 81 -0.61 -0.78 12.99
N ALA A 82 -0.42 -0.57 14.28
CA ALA A 82 -1.28 -1.17 15.30
C ALA A 82 -2.74 -0.72 15.13
N SER A 83 -2.96 0.56 14.84
CA SER A 83 -4.31 1.10 14.61
C SER A 83 -4.94 0.51 13.34
N CYS A 84 -4.19 0.42 12.24
CA CYS A 84 -4.68 -0.10 10.97
C CYS A 84 -5.10 -1.56 11.06
N PHE A 85 -4.30 -2.38 11.74
CA PHE A 85 -4.52 -3.81 11.83
C PHE A 85 -5.20 -4.25 13.12
N LYS A 86 -5.61 -3.28 13.95
CA LYS A 86 -6.31 -3.52 15.22
C LYS A 86 -5.51 -4.41 16.16
N GLY A 87 -4.18 -4.24 16.16
CA GLY A 87 -3.29 -4.91 17.08
C GLY A 87 -3.06 -4.07 18.32
N GLU A 88 -2.65 -4.72 19.40
CA GLU A 88 -2.27 -4.00 20.61
C GLU A 88 -0.98 -3.22 20.43
N ASP A 89 -0.08 -3.79 19.62
CA ASP A 89 1.22 -3.21 19.36
C ASP A 89 1.73 -3.68 18.00
N ALA A 90 2.75 -3.01 17.49
CA ALA A 90 3.38 -3.37 16.21
C ALA A 90 4.87 -3.12 16.31
N LEU A 91 5.66 -3.94 15.65
CA LEU A 91 7.10 -3.79 15.54
C LEU A 91 7.46 -3.57 14.07
N VAL A 92 7.88 -2.36 13.74
CA VAL A 92 8.26 -1.99 12.37
C VAL A 92 9.71 -1.53 12.38
N ARG A 93 10.56 -2.23 11.65
CA ARG A 93 12.00 -1.94 11.57
C ARG A 93 12.45 -1.95 10.13
N PRO A 94 13.47 -1.13 9.78
CA PRO A 94 14.03 -1.15 8.42
C PRO A 94 14.56 -2.51 8.03
N GLN A 95 15.03 -3.28 9.04
CA GLN A 95 15.56 -4.62 8.82
C GLN A 95 15.28 -5.47 10.06
N THR A 96 14.77 -6.67 9.84
CA THR A 96 14.58 -7.62 10.92
C THR A 96 15.68 -8.67 10.89
N VAL A 97 16.07 -9.15 12.07
CA VAL A 97 17.16 -10.12 12.18
C VAL A 97 16.78 -11.44 11.51
N SER A 98 15.55 -11.91 11.78
CA SER A 98 15.08 -13.16 11.21
C SER A 98 13.57 -13.25 11.31
N TYR A 99 12.92 -13.46 10.18
CA TYR A 99 11.48 -13.71 10.11
C TYR A 99 11.12 -15.01 10.87
N THR A 100 11.94 -16.03 10.69
CA THR A 100 11.73 -17.32 11.35
C THR A 100 11.76 -17.17 12.87
N HIS A 101 12.69 -16.38 13.36
CA HIS A 101 12.82 -16.11 14.80
C HIS A 101 11.57 -15.41 15.36
N LEU A 102 11.11 -14.36 14.70
CA LEU A 102 9.91 -13.62 15.11
C LEU A 102 8.67 -14.53 15.09
N ARG A 103 8.56 -15.34 14.07
CA ARG A 103 7.45 -16.27 13.93
C ARG A 103 7.46 -17.34 15.03
N ALA A 104 8.63 -17.80 15.43
CA ALA A 104 8.76 -18.77 16.52
C ALA A 104 8.21 -18.22 17.83
N HIS A 105 8.50 -16.96 18.15
CA HIS A 105 7.95 -16.28 19.32
C HIS A 105 6.44 -16.17 19.26
N GLU A 106 5.92 -15.81 18.10
CA GLU A 106 4.48 -15.71 17.88
C GLU A 106 3.80 -17.07 18.08
N THR A 107 4.38 -18.11 17.55
CA THR A 107 3.85 -19.47 17.70
C THR A 107 3.82 -19.90 19.16
N ASP A 108 4.85 -19.60 19.93
CA ASP A 108 4.93 -19.92 21.35
C ASP A 108 3.82 -19.24 22.15
N GLN A 109 3.39 -18.05 21.73
CA GLN A 109 2.31 -17.33 22.40
C GLN A 109 0.94 -18.00 22.20
N TYR A 110 0.75 -18.69 21.11
CA TYR A 110 -0.52 -19.33 20.76
C TYR A 110 -0.61 -20.79 21.17
N LEU A 111 0.47 -21.36 21.60
CA LEU A 111 0.53 -22.72 22.10
C LEU A 111 0.33 -22.79 23.61
#